data_7ee5eb1a8635889684b4773c6a8a38d1
#
_entry.id   7ee5eb1a8635889684b4773c6a8a38d1
#
_cell.length_a   1.000
_cell.length_b   1.000
_cell.length_c   1.000
_cell.angle_alpha   90.00
_cell.angle_beta   90.00
_cell.angle_gamma   90.00
#
_symmetry.space_group_name_H-M   'P 1'
#
loop_
_entity.id
_entity.type
_entity.pdbx_description
1 polymer ?
#
loop_
_entity_poly.entity_id
_entity_poly.type
_entity_poly.pdbx_seq_one_letter_code
_entity_poly.pdbx_strand_id
1 'polypeptide(L)'
;STGMINYQEVESFDFTIDTEGLSNGTYYGNIIIEDPYQNISETLQIILNVSDIVNIDKNTVPNAYFLGQNYPNPFNPSTQIQFSIPISENVRLIIYDILGNKVKEIINSELTAGKYKYEWFGENNVGSKVGAGMYFYRLQAGSFLETKKMILLK
;
A
#
# COMPACT_ATOMS: atom_id res chain seq x y z
N SER A 1 5.38 -0.41 34.41
CA SER A 1 5.50 -1.87 34.39
C SER A 1 6.89 -2.22 34.89
N THR A 2 6.98 -2.85 36.07
CA THR A 2 8.23 -3.31 36.67
C THR A 2 8.38 -4.80 36.38
N GLY A 3 9.24 -5.14 35.45
CA GLY A 3 9.66 -6.54 35.19
C GLY A 3 11.00 -6.82 35.87
N MET A 4 11.15 -7.98 36.49
CA MET A 4 12.45 -8.46 36.97
C MET A 4 13.12 -9.25 35.85
N ILE A 5 14.33 -8.85 35.47
CA ILE A 5 15.14 -9.52 34.47
C ILE A 5 16.04 -10.53 35.21
N ASN A 6 15.87 -11.81 34.91
CA ASN A 6 16.77 -12.85 35.37
C ASN A 6 17.98 -12.96 34.45
N TYR A 7 19.11 -13.35 34.97
CA TYR A 7 20.46 -13.29 34.40
C TYR A 7 20.71 -14.12 33.11
N GLN A 8 19.68 -14.42 32.30
CA GLN A 8 19.77 -15.04 30.97
C GLN A 8 18.51 -14.88 30.10
N GLU A 9 17.54 -14.06 30.51
CA GLU A 9 16.34 -13.82 29.72
C GLU A 9 16.41 -12.44 29.07
N VAL A 10 16.12 -12.38 27.78
CA VAL A 10 15.93 -11.11 27.07
C VAL A 10 14.44 -10.81 27.11
N GLU A 11 14.05 -9.79 27.85
CA GLU A 11 12.70 -9.26 27.83
C GLU A 11 12.62 -8.10 26.84
N SER A 12 11.56 -8.08 26.03
CA SER A 12 11.26 -6.96 25.14
C SER A 12 10.09 -6.17 25.69
N PHE A 13 10.22 -4.85 25.66
CA PHE A 13 9.18 -3.92 26.06
C PHE A 13 8.80 -3.06 24.86
N ASP A 14 7.52 -2.99 24.56
CA ASP A 14 6.99 -2.06 23.57
C ASP A 14 6.48 -0.81 24.28
N PHE A 15 6.87 0.34 23.75
CA PHE A 15 6.33 1.62 24.20
C PHE A 15 5.84 2.43 23.01
N THR A 16 4.75 3.13 23.22
CA THR A 16 4.15 3.99 22.20
C THR A 16 4.37 5.44 22.60
N ILE A 17 4.83 6.25 21.65
CA ILE A 17 4.95 7.70 21.83
C ILE A 17 3.79 8.35 21.08
N ASP A 18 2.93 9.05 21.81
CA ASP A 18 1.90 9.90 21.22
C ASP A 18 2.53 11.22 20.80
N THR A 19 2.37 11.56 19.53
CA THR A 19 2.91 12.81 18.95
C THR A 19 1.82 13.83 18.65
N GLU A 20 0.57 13.55 19.03
CA GLU A 20 -0.54 14.46 18.81
C GLU A 20 -0.32 15.79 19.57
N GLY A 21 -0.39 16.90 18.83
CA GLY A 21 -0.17 18.23 19.38
C GLY A 21 1.29 18.68 19.53
N LEU A 22 2.26 17.85 19.13
CA LEU A 22 3.65 18.28 19.08
C LEU A 22 3.91 19.10 17.81
N SER A 23 4.58 20.24 17.97
CA SER A 23 5.07 21.04 16.84
C SER A 23 6.33 20.42 16.25
N ASN A 24 6.72 20.85 15.04
CA ASN A 24 8.01 20.46 14.45
C ASN A 24 9.16 20.81 15.39
N GLY A 25 10.02 19.85 15.62
CA GLY A 25 11.17 20.03 16.49
C GLY A 25 11.80 18.72 16.93
N THR A 26 12.90 18.83 17.62
CA THR A 26 13.56 17.70 18.26
C THR A 26 13.19 17.69 19.75
N TYR A 27 12.63 16.60 20.19
CA TYR A 27 12.25 16.38 21.58
C TYR A 27 13.19 15.35 22.19
N TYR A 28 13.55 15.57 23.45
CA TYR A 28 14.44 14.68 24.19
C TYR A 28 13.67 14.09 25.36
N GLY A 29 13.83 12.81 25.55
CA GLY A 29 13.27 12.06 26.66
C GLY A 29 14.27 11.06 27.21
N ASN A 30 14.04 10.59 28.43
CA ASN A 30 14.84 9.57 29.05
C ASN A 30 13.93 8.42 29.51
N ILE A 31 14.36 7.20 29.23
CA ILE A 31 13.85 6.01 29.89
C ILE A 31 14.85 5.64 30.98
N ILE A 32 14.39 5.57 32.22
CA ILE A 32 15.21 5.14 33.34
C ILE A 32 14.82 3.71 33.67
N ILE A 33 15.79 2.83 33.63
CA ILE A 33 15.66 1.40 34.00
C ILE A 33 16.34 1.25 35.37
N GLU A 34 15.55 0.92 36.38
CA GLU A 34 16.06 0.79 37.75
C GLU A 34 15.92 -0.66 38.23
N ASP A 35 16.98 -1.19 38.81
CA ASP A 35 16.94 -2.42 39.60
C ASP A 35 16.81 -2.04 41.09
N PRO A 36 15.63 -2.22 41.69
CA PRO A 36 15.39 -1.83 43.07
C PRO A 36 16.15 -2.68 44.09
N TYR A 37 16.75 -3.82 43.68
CA TYR A 37 17.46 -4.72 44.55
C TYR A 37 18.99 -4.54 44.52
N GLN A 38 19.50 -4.08 43.37
CA GLN A 38 20.95 -3.91 43.17
C GLN A 38 21.40 -2.44 43.15
N ASN A 39 20.46 -1.54 43.29
CA ASN A 39 20.71 -0.08 43.24
C ASN A 39 21.44 0.35 41.97
N ILE A 40 21.10 -0.34 40.84
CA ILE A 40 21.60 -0.02 39.52
C ILE A 40 20.51 0.77 38.80
N SER A 41 20.91 1.87 38.20
CA SER A 41 20.05 2.68 37.33
C SER A 41 20.74 2.97 36.03
N GLU A 42 20.09 2.62 34.93
CA GLU A 42 20.54 2.92 33.57
C GLU A 42 19.58 3.90 32.91
N THR A 43 20.14 4.89 32.22
CA THR A 43 19.35 5.88 31.51
C THR A 43 19.55 5.75 30.01
N LEU A 44 18.47 5.45 29.29
CA LEU A 44 18.43 5.46 27.84
C LEU A 44 17.87 6.77 27.34
N GLN A 45 18.67 7.56 26.63
CA GLN A 45 18.19 8.80 26.02
C GLN A 45 17.43 8.50 24.72
N ILE A 46 16.24 9.07 24.61
CA ILE A 46 15.41 9.01 23.39
C ILE A 46 15.46 10.38 22.74
N ILE A 47 15.70 10.40 21.44
CA ILE A 47 15.61 11.60 20.61
C ILE A 47 14.47 11.38 19.62
N LEU A 48 13.41 12.17 19.75
CA LEU A 48 12.26 12.16 18.84
C LEU A 48 12.34 13.39 17.95
N ASN A 49 12.53 13.17 16.66
CA ASN A 49 12.47 14.24 15.67
C ASN A 49 11.05 14.31 15.09
N VAL A 50 10.28 15.29 15.51
CA VAL A 50 8.98 15.62 14.93
C VAL A 50 9.25 16.63 13.82
N SER A 51 9.06 16.19 12.60
CA SER A 51 9.03 17.09 11.44
C SER A 51 7.60 17.05 10.89
N ASP A 52 7.11 18.18 10.35
CA ASP A 52 6.06 18.07 9.37
C ASP A 52 6.64 17.16 8.30
N ILE A 53 6.37 15.87 8.44
CA ILE A 53 6.22 15.14 7.23
C ILE A 53 5.14 15.98 6.55
N VAL A 54 5.53 16.79 5.57
CA VAL A 54 4.59 17.19 4.53
C VAL A 54 3.90 15.88 4.29
N ASN A 55 2.70 15.75 4.82
CA ASN A 55 1.89 14.58 4.60
C ASN A 55 2.09 14.31 3.12
N ILE A 56 2.86 13.29 2.80
CA ILE A 56 2.63 12.64 1.53
C ILE A 56 1.28 12.03 1.82
N ASP A 57 0.31 12.92 1.72
CA ASP A 57 -1.08 12.65 1.85
C ASP A 57 -1.27 11.39 1.03
N LYS A 58 -1.67 10.32 1.69
CA LYS A 58 -2.18 9.17 0.94
C LYS A 58 -3.28 9.62 -0.04
N ASN A 59 -3.64 10.88 0.03
CA ASN A 59 -4.62 11.64 -0.75
C ASN A 59 -4.03 12.81 -1.56
N THR A 60 -2.73 12.84 -1.88
CA THR A 60 -2.32 13.77 -2.93
C THR A 60 -3.04 13.37 -4.20
N VAL A 61 -3.97 14.24 -4.59
CA VAL A 61 -4.66 14.09 -5.87
C VAL A 61 -3.57 13.96 -6.93
N PRO A 62 -3.54 12.86 -7.69
CA PRO A 62 -2.52 12.70 -8.72
C PRO A 62 -2.58 13.87 -9.70
N ASN A 63 -1.45 14.34 -10.15
CA ASN A 63 -1.36 15.41 -11.14
C ASN A 63 -1.41 14.88 -12.60
N ALA A 64 -1.41 13.56 -12.77
CA ALA A 64 -1.43 12.91 -14.08
C ALA A 64 -2.17 11.57 -14.05
N TYR A 65 -2.70 11.17 -15.20
CA TYR A 65 -3.15 9.81 -15.44
C TYR A 65 -1.96 8.87 -15.43
N PHE A 66 -2.17 7.70 -14.88
CA PHE A 66 -1.15 6.65 -14.84
C PHE A 66 -1.81 5.29 -14.80
N LEU A 67 -1.29 4.35 -15.58
CA LEU A 67 -1.58 2.93 -15.47
C LEU A 67 -0.31 2.18 -15.10
N GLY A 68 -0.27 1.58 -13.92
CA GLY A 68 0.88 0.78 -13.46
C GLY A 68 0.98 -0.56 -14.18
N GLN A 69 2.20 -1.11 -14.25
CA GLN A 69 2.38 -2.52 -14.56
C GLN A 69 1.76 -3.35 -13.44
N ASN A 70 0.98 -4.37 -13.80
CA ASN A 70 0.43 -5.29 -12.81
C ASN A 70 1.53 -6.00 -12.02
N TYR A 71 1.29 -6.25 -10.76
CA TYR A 71 2.24 -6.96 -9.90
C TYR A 71 1.52 -7.99 -9.00
N PRO A 72 2.05 -9.21 -8.94
CA PRO A 72 3.17 -9.77 -9.72
C PRO A 72 2.86 -9.89 -11.21
N ASN A 73 3.89 -9.97 -12.06
CA ASN A 73 3.79 -10.31 -13.48
C ASN A 73 5.09 -11.03 -13.92
N PRO A 74 5.07 -12.32 -14.31
CA PRO A 74 3.89 -13.21 -14.36
C PRO A 74 3.24 -13.45 -12.99
N PHE A 75 1.96 -13.86 -12.97
CA PHE A 75 1.19 -14.07 -11.75
C PHE A 75 0.47 -15.42 -11.68
N ASN A 76 0.16 -15.87 -10.45
CA ASN A 76 -0.62 -17.07 -10.16
C ASN A 76 -1.18 -16.96 -8.71
N PRO A 77 -2.47 -17.08 -8.45
CA PRO A 77 -3.58 -16.94 -9.40
C PRO A 77 -4.04 -15.47 -9.53
N SER A 78 -3.48 -14.53 -8.75
CA SER A 78 -3.94 -13.15 -8.72
C SER A 78 -2.84 -12.13 -9.00
N THR A 79 -3.27 -10.96 -9.44
CA THR A 79 -2.39 -9.81 -9.67
C THR A 79 -3.11 -8.51 -9.35
N GLN A 80 -2.34 -7.49 -8.99
CA GLN A 80 -2.86 -6.16 -8.69
C GLN A 80 -2.54 -5.21 -9.84
N ILE A 81 -3.54 -4.43 -10.20
CA ILE A 81 -3.44 -3.35 -11.18
C ILE A 81 -3.64 -2.04 -10.44
N GLN A 82 -2.70 -1.13 -10.59
CA GLN A 82 -2.75 0.19 -9.97
C GLN A 82 -2.85 1.25 -11.05
N PHE A 83 -3.66 2.27 -10.80
CA PHE A 83 -3.75 3.43 -11.67
C PHE A 83 -4.07 4.70 -10.88
N SER A 84 -3.89 5.84 -11.52
CA SER A 84 -4.30 7.13 -10.96
C SER A 84 -5.04 7.97 -11.99
N ILE A 85 -5.96 8.80 -11.48
CA ILE A 85 -6.70 9.79 -12.25
C ILE A 85 -6.61 11.15 -11.56
N PRO A 86 -6.29 12.23 -12.29
CA PRO A 86 -6.09 13.56 -11.71
C PRO A 86 -7.39 14.31 -11.44
N ILE A 87 -8.47 13.93 -12.10
CA ILE A 87 -9.81 14.55 -11.99
C ILE A 87 -10.89 13.48 -11.91
N SER A 88 -12.07 13.84 -11.43
CA SER A 88 -13.21 12.93 -11.40
C SER A 88 -13.71 12.66 -12.82
N GLU A 89 -13.80 11.38 -13.19
CA GLU A 89 -14.19 10.94 -14.53
C GLU A 89 -14.82 9.55 -14.54
N ASN A 90 -15.50 9.23 -15.65
CA ASN A 90 -15.89 7.86 -15.93
C ASN A 90 -14.67 7.01 -16.29
N VAL A 91 -14.44 5.97 -15.49
CA VAL A 91 -13.29 5.08 -15.63
C VAL A 91 -13.75 3.68 -16.01
N ARG A 92 -13.07 3.11 -17.00
CA ARG A 92 -13.25 1.72 -17.40
C ARG A 92 -11.90 1.00 -17.35
N LEU A 93 -11.85 -0.10 -16.61
CA LEU A 93 -10.72 -1.02 -16.60
C LEU A 93 -11.20 -2.38 -17.08
N ILE A 94 -10.71 -2.81 -18.23
CA ILE A 94 -11.18 -4.02 -18.92
C ILE A 94 -9.98 -4.91 -19.24
N ILE A 95 -10.19 -6.20 -19.04
CA ILE A 95 -9.24 -7.25 -19.39
C ILE A 95 -9.68 -7.91 -20.70
N TYR A 96 -8.71 -8.14 -21.58
CA TYR A 96 -8.88 -8.76 -22.88
C TYR A 96 -7.94 -9.96 -23.02
N ASP A 97 -8.36 -10.95 -23.82
CA ASP A 97 -7.49 -12.02 -24.31
C ASP A 97 -6.62 -11.55 -25.49
N ILE A 98 -5.79 -12.45 -26.00
CA ILE A 98 -4.88 -12.16 -27.14
C ILE A 98 -5.62 -11.90 -28.45
N LEU A 99 -6.88 -12.30 -28.55
CA LEU A 99 -7.73 -12.07 -29.72
C LEU A 99 -8.50 -10.74 -29.62
N GLY A 100 -8.37 -10.03 -28.48
CA GLY A 100 -9.09 -8.80 -28.23
C GLY A 100 -10.51 -9.00 -27.69
N ASN A 101 -10.91 -10.21 -27.33
CA ASN A 101 -12.20 -10.45 -26.70
C ASN A 101 -12.19 -9.96 -25.24
N LYS A 102 -13.27 -9.33 -24.82
CA LYS A 102 -13.43 -8.90 -23.42
C LYS A 102 -13.56 -10.13 -22.52
N VAL A 103 -12.63 -10.26 -21.56
CA VAL A 103 -12.60 -11.31 -20.55
C VAL A 103 -13.33 -10.85 -19.29
N LYS A 104 -12.94 -9.69 -18.77
CA LYS A 104 -13.53 -9.13 -17.55
C LYS A 104 -13.58 -7.62 -17.61
N GLU A 105 -14.66 -7.06 -17.14
CA GLU A 105 -14.78 -5.65 -16.81
C GLU A 105 -14.59 -5.51 -15.31
N ILE A 106 -13.42 -4.96 -14.90
CA ILE A 106 -13.07 -4.79 -13.49
C ILE A 106 -13.84 -3.63 -12.90
N ILE A 107 -13.94 -2.53 -13.65
CA ILE A 107 -14.66 -1.33 -13.28
C ILE A 107 -15.23 -0.64 -14.51
N ASN A 108 -16.41 -0.05 -14.32
CA ASN A 108 -17.06 0.83 -15.27
C ASN A 108 -17.95 1.79 -14.48
N SER A 109 -17.37 2.84 -13.93
CA SER A 109 -18.10 3.81 -13.09
C SER A 109 -17.36 5.14 -13.02
N GLU A 110 -18.03 6.16 -12.55
CA GLU A 110 -17.42 7.42 -12.19
C GLU A 110 -16.58 7.24 -10.92
N LEU A 111 -15.34 7.72 -10.96
CA LEU A 111 -14.41 7.75 -9.84
C LEU A 111 -13.97 9.18 -9.59
N THR A 112 -13.75 9.53 -8.33
CA THR A 112 -13.12 10.80 -7.94
C THR A 112 -11.62 10.79 -8.26
N ALA A 113 -11.01 11.97 -8.36
CA ALA A 113 -9.55 12.08 -8.48
C ALA A 113 -8.85 11.29 -7.36
N GLY A 114 -7.87 10.45 -7.72
CA GLY A 114 -7.22 9.59 -6.74
C GLY A 114 -6.34 8.50 -7.32
N LYS A 115 -5.79 7.69 -6.42
CA LYS A 115 -5.03 6.47 -6.74
C LYS A 115 -5.89 5.26 -6.40
N TYR A 116 -5.92 4.31 -7.33
CA TYR A 116 -6.77 3.14 -7.24
C TYR A 116 -5.98 1.86 -7.40
N LYS A 117 -6.46 0.79 -6.78
CA LYS A 117 -5.84 -0.52 -6.80
C LYS A 117 -6.94 -1.58 -6.89
N TYR A 118 -6.86 -2.42 -7.92
CA TYR A 118 -7.79 -3.52 -8.15
C TYR A 118 -7.04 -4.82 -8.28
N GLU A 119 -7.65 -5.88 -7.81
CA GLU A 119 -7.09 -7.23 -7.91
C GLU A 119 -7.88 -8.04 -8.94
N TRP A 120 -7.15 -8.79 -9.78
CA TRP A 120 -7.73 -9.75 -10.69
C TRP A 120 -7.25 -11.16 -10.37
N PHE A 121 -8.19 -12.08 -10.26
CA PHE A 121 -7.96 -13.46 -9.85
C PHE A 121 -7.95 -14.45 -11.02
N GLY A 122 -7.71 -14.01 -12.25
CA GLY A 122 -7.74 -14.88 -13.44
C GLY A 122 -9.14 -15.42 -13.72
N GLU A 123 -10.17 -14.58 -13.62
CA GLU A 123 -11.57 -14.94 -13.83
C GLU A 123 -12.23 -14.06 -14.89
N ASN A 124 -13.22 -14.63 -15.59
CA ASN A 124 -14.08 -13.87 -16.49
C ASN A 124 -15.24 -13.17 -15.73
N ASN A 125 -16.14 -12.52 -16.46
CA ASN A 125 -17.28 -11.80 -15.87
C ASN A 125 -18.26 -12.69 -15.09
N VAL A 126 -18.32 -13.97 -15.39
CA VAL A 126 -19.20 -14.92 -14.69
C VAL A 126 -18.48 -15.68 -13.56
N GLY A 127 -17.23 -15.27 -13.23
CA GLY A 127 -16.46 -15.88 -12.14
C GLY A 127 -15.72 -17.17 -12.51
N SER A 128 -15.78 -17.62 -13.78
CA SER A 128 -15.06 -18.80 -14.22
C SER A 128 -13.58 -18.48 -14.45
N LYS A 129 -12.70 -19.39 -13.99
CA LYS A 129 -11.27 -19.28 -14.21
C LYS A 129 -10.94 -19.32 -15.71
N VAL A 130 -10.03 -18.45 -16.10
CA VAL A 130 -9.52 -18.43 -17.48
C VAL A 130 -8.21 -19.20 -17.60
N GLY A 131 -7.83 -19.56 -18.82
CA GLY A 131 -6.61 -20.34 -19.08
C GLY A 131 -5.34 -19.54 -18.79
N ALA A 132 -4.24 -20.25 -18.53
CA ALA A 132 -2.92 -19.65 -18.52
C ALA A 132 -2.62 -19.03 -19.90
N GLY A 133 -1.93 -17.90 -19.92
CA GLY A 133 -1.61 -17.20 -21.16
C GLY A 133 -1.39 -15.71 -20.98
N MET A 134 -1.30 -15.05 -22.12
CA MET A 134 -1.13 -13.60 -22.19
C MET A 134 -2.50 -12.93 -22.23
N TYR A 135 -2.63 -11.88 -21.44
CA TYR A 135 -3.79 -11.01 -21.38
C TYR A 135 -3.36 -9.55 -21.48
N PHE A 136 -4.30 -8.70 -21.85
CA PHE A 136 -4.13 -7.25 -21.86
C PHE A 136 -5.15 -6.61 -20.93
N TYR A 137 -4.76 -5.57 -20.26
CA TYR A 137 -5.69 -4.72 -19.52
C TYR A 137 -5.60 -3.30 -20.03
N ARG A 138 -6.75 -2.69 -20.18
CA ARG A 138 -6.91 -1.35 -20.73
C ARG A 138 -7.64 -0.46 -19.74
N LEU A 139 -7.01 0.66 -19.41
CA LEU A 139 -7.63 1.75 -18.68
C LEU A 139 -8.08 2.81 -19.67
N GLN A 140 -9.32 3.24 -19.51
CA GLN A 140 -9.90 4.41 -20.17
C GLN A 140 -10.46 5.34 -19.11
N ALA A 141 -10.04 6.62 -19.12
CA ALA A 141 -10.53 7.67 -18.25
C ALA A 141 -10.58 8.97 -19.04
N GLY A 142 -11.79 9.41 -19.39
CA GLY A 142 -11.99 10.51 -20.34
C GLY A 142 -11.29 10.25 -21.67
N SER A 143 -10.35 11.14 -22.03
CA SER A 143 -9.52 10.98 -23.23
C SER A 143 -8.27 10.11 -23.03
N PHE A 144 -7.93 9.79 -21.78
CA PHE A 144 -6.80 8.92 -21.48
C PHE A 144 -7.12 7.47 -21.81
N LEU A 145 -6.21 6.83 -22.56
CA LEU A 145 -6.31 5.43 -22.93
C LEU A 145 -4.93 4.79 -22.88
N GLU A 146 -4.76 3.80 -22.02
CA GLU A 146 -3.51 3.03 -21.94
C GLU A 146 -3.81 1.55 -21.84
N THR A 147 -2.95 0.73 -22.47
CA THR A 147 -3.06 -0.73 -22.46
C THR A 147 -1.72 -1.34 -22.08
N LYS A 148 -1.75 -2.31 -21.19
CA LYS A 148 -0.57 -3.08 -20.77
C LYS A 148 -0.83 -4.57 -20.88
N LYS A 149 0.26 -5.35 -20.98
CA LYS A 149 0.22 -6.82 -21.05
C LYS A 149 0.50 -7.43 -19.67
N MET A 150 -0.06 -8.61 -19.43
CA MET A 150 0.20 -9.44 -18.27
C MET A 150 0.19 -10.93 -18.65
N ILE A 151 0.85 -11.75 -17.83
CA ILE A 151 0.99 -13.19 -18.05
C ILE A 151 0.45 -13.94 -16.85
N LEU A 152 -0.61 -14.74 -17.08
CA LEU A 152 -1.16 -15.67 -16.09
C LEU A 152 -0.47 -17.02 -16.25
N LEU A 153 0.11 -17.50 -15.18
CA LEU A 153 0.65 -18.85 -15.06
C LEU A 153 -0.44 -19.84 -14.62
N LYS A 154 -0.13 -21.12 -14.72
CA LYS A 154 -1.06 -22.18 -14.30
C LYS A 154 -0.78 -22.61 -12.87
#